data_e1b581a89e5a03b72bdbe0ad64bc1296
#
_entry.id   e1b581a89e5a03b72bdbe0ad64bc1296
#
_cell.length_a   1.000
_cell.length_b   1.000
_cell.length_c   1.000
_cell.angle_alpha   90.00
_cell.angle_beta   90.00
_cell.angle_gamma   90.00
#
_symmetry.space_group_name_H-M   'P 1'
#
loop_
_entity.id
_entity.type
_entity.pdbx_description
1 polymer ?
#
loop_
_entity_poly.entity_id
_entity_poly.type
_entity_poly.pdbx_seq_one_letter_code
_entity_poly.pdbx_strand_id
1 'polypeptide(L)'
;TEGDEGYFAAIDKKFQSFNSSLGFKTNLKENVILRLNVASGFRAPNLAELTSNGVHEGSNRYEIGNSELKNEQNFQTDLNLEYRNPHFELFVNGFYNHINNYIFISPNGTVIDGNDVYDYVQANANLFGGEAGIHFHPHPLDWLHVTSSFESVTGKRQNGDNLPLIPANRWNNALRTEFKSSKYFKDGFAVLNVEYTLRQNNPSQFETMTNDYTLLNIGFGGKVTLGKTVFDINLNANNIFDRNYVSHLSRLKTDGISNIGRNIVLGINFNI
;
A
#
# COMPACT_ATOMS: atom_id res chain seq x y z
N THR A 1 -37.15 -9.27 9.27
CA THR A 1 -36.86 -9.71 10.65
C THR A 1 -35.39 -10.03 10.82
N GLU A 2 -34.91 -10.16 12.04
CA GLU A 2 -33.57 -10.60 12.31
C GLU A 2 -33.28 -11.94 11.61
N GLY A 3 -32.25 -11.99 10.78
CA GLY A 3 -31.92 -13.13 9.93
C GLY A 3 -32.34 -13.00 8.45
N ASP A 4 -33.18 -12.03 8.11
CA ASP A 4 -33.49 -11.74 6.71
C ASP A 4 -32.37 -10.92 6.06
N GLU A 5 -32.06 -11.22 4.80
CA GLU A 5 -31.09 -10.45 4.01
C GLU A 5 -31.50 -8.95 4.01
N GLY A 6 -30.50 -8.08 4.21
CA GLY A 6 -30.74 -6.63 4.28
C GLY A 6 -31.35 -6.14 5.59
N TYR A 7 -31.61 -7.01 6.58
CA TYR A 7 -31.98 -6.54 7.91
C TYR A 7 -30.77 -6.02 8.66
N PHE A 8 -30.80 -4.77 9.05
CA PHE A 8 -29.75 -4.12 9.84
C PHE A 8 -30.28 -3.85 11.26
N ALA A 9 -29.66 -4.47 12.25
CA ALA A 9 -30.00 -4.23 13.65
C ALA A 9 -29.68 -2.79 14.05
N ALA A 10 -30.58 -2.16 14.81
CA ALA A 10 -30.31 -0.86 15.38
C ALA A 10 -29.16 -0.95 16.39
N ILE A 11 -28.15 -0.11 16.24
CA ILE A 11 -26.98 -0.08 17.13
C ILE A 11 -26.86 1.31 17.76
N ASP A 12 -26.73 1.34 19.09
CA ASP A 12 -26.29 2.49 19.86
C ASP A 12 -25.03 2.12 20.65
N LYS A 13 -23.85 2.46 20.09
CA LYS A 13 -22.55 2.17 20.72
C LYS A 13 -21.71 3.42 20.87
N LYS A 14 -21.04 3.53 22.00
CA LYS A 14 -20.08 4.59 22.29
C LYS A 14 -18.69 3.99 22.44
N PHE A 15 -17.74 4.53 21.71
CA PHE A 15 -16.34 4.14 21.77
C PHE A 15 -15.53 5.27 22.41
N GLN A 16 -14.66 4.90 23.34
CA GLN A 16 -13.74 5.84 24.00
C GLN A 16 -12.33 5.31 23.89
N SER A 17 -11.36 6.20 23.72
CA SER A 17 -9.95 5.84 23.66
C SER A 17 -9.08 7.01 24.05
N PHE A 18 -7.83 6.69 24.33
CA PHE A 18 -6.77 7.65 24.53
C PHE A 18 -5.70 7.46 23.46
N ASN A 19 -5.34 8.55 22.78
CA ASN A 19 -4.29 8.57 21.76
C ASN A 19 -3.16 9.46 22.21
N SER A 20 -1.92 9.00 21.96
CA SER A 20 -0.73 9.77 22.26
C SER A 20 0.38 9.43 21.28
N SER A 21 1.32 10.35 21.09
CA SER A 21 2.54 10.08 20.35
C SER A 21 3.70 10.85 20.92
N LEU A 22 4.89 10.24 20.83
CA LEU A 22 6.15 10.86 21.22
C LEU A 22 7.19 10.57 20.14
N GLY A 23 7.76 11.62 19.57
CA GLY A 23 8.80 11.52 18.55
C GLY A 23 10.12 12.08 19.05
N PHE A 24 11.19 11.40 18.68
CA PHE A 24 12.56 11.82 18.90
C PHE A 24 13.30 11.89 17.58
N LYS A 25 14.02 12.99 17.34
CA LYS A 25 14.88 13.17 16.16
C LYS A 25 16.23 13.71 16.60
N THR A 26 17.30 13.10 16.10
CA THR A 26 18.67 13.58 16.35
C THR A 26 19.55 13.41 15.13
N ASN A 27 20.54 14.28 15.00
CA ASN A 27 21.63 14.12 14.05
C ASN A 27 22.76 13.37 14.76
N LEU A 28 22.98 12.10 14.40
CA LEU A 28 24.09 11.31 14.92
C LEU A 28 25.44 11.84 14.42
N LYS A 29 25.42 12.33 13.16
CA LYS A 29 26.51 13.05 12.47
C LYS A 29 25.89 14.06 11.52
N GLU A 30 26.70 14.92 10.89
CA GLU A 30 26.22 15.93 9.94
C GLU A 30 25.30 15.36 8.85
N ASN A 31 25.59 14.13 8.40
CA ASN A 31 24.89 13.48 7.31
C ASN A 31 24.02 12.29 7.75
N VAL A 32 23.86 12.05 9.07
CA VAL A 32 23.13 10.88 9.59
C VAL A 32 22.04 11.36 10.54
N ILE A 33 20.79 11.08 10.17
CA ILE A 33 19.62 11.43 10.95
C ILE A 33 18.97 10.16 11.49
N LEU A 34 18.72 10.14 12.79
CA LEU A 34 17.93 9.11 13.46
C LEU A 34 16.58 9.71 13.88
N ARG A 35 15.48 9.01 13.58
CA ARG A 35 14.15 9.32 14.10
C ARG A 35 13.58 8.08 14.77
N LEU A 36 13.02 8.27 15.94
CA LEU A 36 12.25 7.28 16.68
C LEU A 36 10.88 7.88 16.96
N ASN A 37 9.82 7.13 16.69
CA ASN A 37 8.47 7.51 17.03
C ASN A 37 7.78 6.37 17.78
N VAL A 38 7.04 6.71 18.83
CA VAL A 38 6.18 5.78 19.56
C VAL A 38 4.79 6.40 19.63
N ALA A 39 3.79 5.67 19.20
CA ALA A 39 2.42 6.16 19.12
C ALA A 39 1.42 5.11 19.60
N SER A 40 0.35 5.59 20.21
CA SER A 40 -0.85 4.80 20.47
C SER A 40 -2.02 5.47 19.78
N GLY A 41 -2.78 4.68 19.01
CA GLY A 41 -3.95 5.12 18.28
C GLY A 41 -5.09 4.13 18.44
N PHE A 42 -6.29 4.52 18.01
CA PHE A 42 -7.44 3.63 17.99
C PHE A 42 -8.22 3.73 16.69
N ARG A 43 -9.00 2.70 16.42
CA ARG A 43 -10.03 2.70 15.39
C ARG A 43 -11.32 2.12 15.95
N ALA A 44 -12.41 2.87 15.88
CA ALA A 44 -13.73 2.31 16.14
C ALA A 44 -14.16 1.42 14.97
N PRO A 45 -14.90 0.32 15.21
CA PRO A 45 -15.53 -0.43 14.14
C PRO A 45 -16.41 0.49 13.29
N ASN A 46 -16.39 0.31 11.99
CA ASN A 46 -17.31 1.04 11.10
C ASN A 46 -18.69 0.38 11.10
N LEU A 47 -19.67 1.06 10.48
CA LEU A 47 -21.05 0.58 10.48
C LEU A 47 -21.19 -0.77 9.78
N ALA A 48 -20.49 -0.99 8.67
CA ALA A 48 -20.53 -2.27 7.95
C ALA A 48 -19.97 -3.42 8.82
N GLU A 49 -18.85 -3.20 9.51
CA GLU A 49 -18.26 -4.19 10.41
C GLU A 49 -19.22 -4.60 11.55
N LEU A 50 -20.09 -3.68 11.97
CA LEU A 50 -21.04 -3.91 13.05
C LEU A 50 -22.36 -4.52 12.57
N THR A 51 -22.81 -4.23 11.36
CA THR A 51 -24.21 -4.47 10.94
C THR A 51 -24.37 -5.15 9.59
N SER A 52 -23.30 -5.46 8.84
CA SER A 52 -23.46 -6.13 7.54
C SER A 52 -24.33 -7.38 7.65
N ASN A 53 -25.23 -7.55 6.69
CA ASN A 53 -26.02 -8.76 6.52
C ASN A 53 -26.48 -8.84 5.05
N GLY A 54 -25.60 -9.26 4.17
CA GLY A 54 -25.89 -9.32 2.74
C GLY A 54 -24.65 -9.47 1.86
N VAL A 55 -24.89 -9.59 0.57
CA VAL A 55 -23.85 -9.72 -0.44
C VAL A 55 -23.12 -8.38 -0.63
N HIS A 56 -21.80 -8.40 -0.49
CA HIS A 56 -20.98 -7.25 -0.81
C HIS A 56 -20.72 -7.21 -2.31
N GLU A 57 -21.26 -6.20 -2.99
CA GLU A 57 -21.06 -6.00 -4.42
C GLU A 57 -19.57 -5.91 -4.78
N GLY A 58 -19.16 -6.63 -5.83
CA GLY A 58 -17.78 -6.66 -6.32
C GLY A 58 -16.83 -7.62 -5.61
N SER A 59 -17.28 -8.43 -4.63
CA SER A 59 -16.46 -9.48 -4.02
C SER A 59 -17.15 -10.84 -3.96
N ASN A 60 -18.40 -10.96 -4.42
CA ASN A 60 -19.20 -12.20 -4.45
C ASN A 60 -19.15 -12.97 -3.13
N ARG A 61 -19.21 -12.27 -2.00
CA ARG A 61 -19.24 -12.88 -0.69
C ARG A 61 -20.34 -12.25 0.15
N TYR A 62 -20.96 -13.08 0.99
CA TYR A 62 -21.94 -12.64 1.95
C TYR A 62 -21.21 -12.21 3.22
N GLU A 63 -21.40 -10.97 3.68
CA GLU A 63 -20.74 -10.45 4.88
C GLU A 63 -21.72 -10.33 6.03
N ILE A 64 -21.33 -10.84 7.20
CA ILE A 64 -22.08 -10.74 8.45
C ILE A 64 -21.30 -9.85 9.42
N GLY A 65 -21.91 -8.75 9.83
CA GLY A 65 -21.40 -7.84 10.84
C GLY A 65 -21.47 -8.44 12.24
N ASN A 66 -20.69 -7.85 13.14
CA ASN A 66 -20.68 -8.27 14.54
C ASN A 66 -20.87 -7.06 15.45
N SER A 67 -22.05 -6.95 16.04
CA SER A 67 -22.39 -5.86 16.95
C SER A 67 -21.55 -5.85 18.25
N GLU A 68 -20.86 -6.94 18.59
CA GLU A 68 -20.05 -7.05 19.81
C GLU A 68 -18.59 -6.59 19.61
N LEU A 69 -18.23 -6.14 18.41
CA LEU A 69 -16.89 -5.62 18.15
C LEU A 69 -16.54 -4.46 19.09
N LYS A 70 -15.31 -4.48 19.55
CA LYS A 70 -14.67 -3.43 20.35
C LYS A 70 -13.78 -2.57 19.45
N ASN A 71 -13.41 -1.38 19.90
CA ASN A 71 -12.41 -0.59 19.19
C ASN A 71 -11.06 -1.32 19.15
N GLU A 72 -10.38 -1.18 18.05
CA GLU A 72 -8.96 -1.51 17.95
C GLU A 72 -8.17 -0.47 18.76
N GLN A 73 -7.13 -0.93 19.42
CA GLN A 73 -6.14 -0.07 20.07
C GLN A 73 -4.75 -0.54 19.67
N ASN A 74 -4.00 0.32 19.03
CA ASN A 74 -2.64 -0.01 18.62
C ASN A 74 -1.58 0.66 19.47
N PHE A 75 -0.41 0.04 19.48
CA PHE A 75 0.83 0.60 19.98
C PHE A 75 1.91 0.36 18.91
N GLN A 76 2.38 1.45 18.33
CA GLN A 76 3.34 1.41 17.23
C GLN A 76 4.66 2.07 17.61
N THR A 77 5.74 1.44 17.18
CA THR A 77 7.10 1.99 17.24
C THR A 77 7.68 2.03 15.84
N ASP A 78 8.19 3.18 15.44
CA ASP A 78 8.84 3.41 14.15
C ASP A 78 10.29 3.85 14.39
N LEU A 79 11.20 3.28 13.62
CA LEU A 79 12.60 3.66 13.58
C LEU A 79 12.98 4.04 12.14
N ASN A 80 13.57 5.23 11.96
CA ASN A 80 14.10 5.69 10.70
C ASN A 80 15.55 6.08 10.86
N LEU A 81 16.41 5.55 10.00
CA LEU A 81 17.81 5.96 9.85
C LEU A 81 18.01 6.46 8.42
N GLU A 82 18.50 7.66 8.28
CA GLU A 82 18.76 8.33 7.01
C GLU A 82 20.20 8.81 6.95
N TYR A 83 20.87 8.50 5.86
CA TYR A 83 22.17 9.08 5.51
C TYR A 83 22.03 9.85 4.22
N ARG A 84 22.51 11.10 4.20
CA ARG A 84 22.47 11.97 3.02
C ARG A 84 23.80 12.68 2.82
N ASN A 85 24.29 12.61 1.58
CA ASN A 85 25.39 13.44 1.10
C ASN A 85 25.07 13.93 -0.33
N PRO A 86 25.95 14.72 -0.99
CA PRO A 86 25.69 15.22 -2.34
C PRO A 86 25.45 14.14 -3.41
N HIS A 87 25.82 12.88 -3.18
CA HIS A 87 25.73 11.80 -4.18
C HIS A 87 24.73 10.71 -3.79
N PHE A 88 24.47 10.53 -2.50
CA PHE A 88 23.67 9.43 -1.99
C PHE A 88 22.66 9.91 -0.95
N GLU A 89 21.46 9.38 -1.06
CA GLU A 89 20.53 9.30 0.05
C GLU A 89 20.27 7.82 0.31
N LEU A 90 20.53 7.39 1.54
CA LEU A 90 20.24 6.04 2.01
C LEU A 90 19.24 6.14 3.13
N PHE A 91 18.24 5.28 3.14
CA PHE A 91 17.31 5.21 4.25
C PHE A 91 16.97 3.77 4.61
N VAL A 92 16.72 3.57 5.90
CA VAL A 92 16.17 2.33 6.44
C VAL A 92 15.08 2.71 7.41
N ASN A 93 13.87 2.22 7.15
CA ASN A 93 12.70 2.38 7.99
C ASN A 93 12.30 1.02 8.53
N GLY A 94 11.98 0.93 9.80
CA GLY A 94 11.40 -0.26 10.39
C GLY A 94 10.25 0.12 11.29
N PHE A 95 9.23 -0.72 11.37
CA PHE A 95 8.11 -0.52 12.28
C PHE A 95 7.70 -1.82 12.95
N TYR A 96 7.15 -1.67 14.14
CA TYR A 96 6.42 -2.71 14.86
C TYR A 96 5.14 -2.12 15.43
N ASN A 97 4.00 -2.76 15.14
CA ASN A 97 2.68 -2.32 15.55
C ASN A 97 1.94 -3.48 16.21
N HIS A 98 1.69 -3.39 17.51
CA HIS A 98 0.82 -4.29 18.24
C HIS A 98 -0.60 -3.74 18.27
N ILE A 99 -1.58 -4.53 17.85
CA ILE A 99 -2.98 -4.12 17.78
C ILE A 99 -3.84 -5.06 18.60
N ASN A 100 -4.46 -4.52 19.63
CA ASN A 100 -5.50 -5.22 20.37
C ASN A 100 -6.82 -5.12 19.60
N ASN A 101 -7.56 -6.22 19.57
CA ASN A 101 -8.87 -6.31 18.91
C ASN A 101 -8.82 -5.94 17.41
N TYR A 102 -7.77 -6.31 16.68
CA TYR A 102 -7.68 -6.12 15.24
C TYR A 102 -8.88 -6.74 14.54
N ILE A 103 -9.61 -5.96 13.72
CA ILE A 103 -10.83 -6.39 13.04
C ILE A 103 -10.47 -6.86 11.64
N PHE A 104 -10.91 -8.06 11.29
CA PHE A 104 -10.75 -8.61 9.94
C PHE A 104 -11.93 -9.53 9.60
N ILE A 105 -12.07 -9.85 8.34
CA ILE A 105 -13.08 -10.80 7.88
C ILE A 105 -12.50 -12.20 7.83
N SER A 106 -13.34 -13.21 8.15
CA SER A 106 -12.99 -14.63 8.15
C SER A 106 -14.15 -15.44 7.62
N PRO A 107 -13.95 -16.37 6.65
CA PRO A 107 -15.02 -17.26 6.23
C PRO A 107 -15.42 -18.17 7.40
N ASN A 108 -16.72 -18.39 7.54
CA ASN A 108 -17.26 -19.27 8.58
C ASN A 108 -17.58 -20.68 8.07
N GLY A 109 -17.34 -20.95 6.78
CA GLY A 109 -17.56 -22.25 6.13
C GLY A 109 -19.01 -22.51 5.68
N THR A 110 -19.90 -21.52 5.78
CA THR A 110 -21.26 -21.60 5.26
C THR A 110 -21.43 -20.90 3.93
N VAL A 111 -22.51 -21.19 3.21
CA VAL A 111 -22.86 -20.60 1.92
C VAL A 111 -24.30 -20.11 2.00
N ILE A 112 -24.56 -18.84 1.63
CA ILE A 112 -25.89 -18.25 1.50
C ILE A 112 -26.05 -17.77 0.06
N ASP A 113 -27.10 -18.20 -0.61
CA ASP A 113 -27.44 -17.86 -2.00
C ASP A 113 -26.25 -18.01 -2.99
N GLY A 114 -25.46 -19.07 -2.78
CA GLY A 114 -24.29 -19.36 -3.63
C GLY A 114 -23.04 -18.55 -3.31
N ASN A 115 -23.08 -17.70 -2.27
CA ASN A 115 -21.94 -16.90 -1.84
C ASN A 115 -21.33 -17.44 -0.54
N ASP A 116 -20.02 -17.53 -0.46
CA ASP A 116 -19.31 -17.86 0.78
C ASP A 116 -19.57 -16.79 1.84
N VAL A 117 -19.85 -17.24 3.07
CA VAL A 117 -20.14 -16.32 4.18
C VAL A 117 -18.88 -15.97 4.96
N TYR A 118 -18.71 -14.69 5.20
CA TYR A 118 -17.61 -14.10 5.96
C TYR A 118 -18.13 -13.32 7.16
N ASP A 119 -17.63 -13.64 8.35
CA ASP A 119 -17.92 -12.92 9.57
C ASP A 119 -16.84 -11.85 9.86
N TYR A 120 -17.24 -10.72 10.41
CA TYR A 120 -16.30 -9.77 11.02
C TYR A 120 -15.88 -10.27 12.41
N VAL A 121 -14.60 -10.51 12.58
CA VAL A 121 -14.01 -11.08 13.80
C VAL A 121 -12.88 -10.20 14.34
N GLN A 122 -12.51 -10.42 15.60
CA GLN A 122 -11.39 -9.70 16.24
C GLN A 122 -10.37 -10.67 16.80
N ALA A 123 -9.10 -10.29 16.71
CA ALA A 123 -7.99 -10.95 17.39
C ALA A 123 -6.87 -9.94 17.68
N ASN A 124 -6.04 -10.23 18.69
CA ASN A 124 -4.81 -9.46 18.85
C ASN A 124 -3.84 -9.82 17.74
N ALA A 125 -3.19 -8.81 17.19
CA ALA A 125 -2.33 -8.93 16.03
C ALA A 125 -1.05 -8.11 16.18
N ASN A 126 -0.02 -8.54 15.44
CA ASN A 126 1.24 -7.83 15.30
C ASN A 126 1.50 -7.61 13.81
N LEU A 127 1.75 -6.37 13.43
CA LEU A 127 2.26 -6.01 12.11
C LEU A 127 3.66 -5.47 12.27
N PHE A 128 4.59 -5.97 11.48
CA PHE A 128 5.97 -5.48 11.47
C PHE A 128 6.55 -5.56 10.08
N GLY A 129 7.52 -4.71 9.83
CA GLY A 129 8.12 -4.65 8.52
C GLY A 129 9.07 -3.50 8.41
N GLY A 130 9.43 -3.19 7.18
CA GLY A 130 10.33 -2.08 6.91
C GLY A 130 10.55 -1.85 5.43
N GLU A 131 11.25 -0.80 5.17
CA GLU A 131 11.70 -0.38 3.87
C GLU A 131 13.15 0.05 3.94
N ALA A 132 13.95 -0.32 2.96
CA ALA A 132 15.30 0.20 2.79
C ALA A 132 15.48 0.65 1.34
N GLY A 133 16.15 1.77 1.14
CA GLY A 133 16.34 2.30 -0.20
C GLY A 133 17.56 3.19 -0.35
N ILE A 134 17.91 3.39 -1.61
CA ILE A 134 18.98 4.26 -2.06
C ILE A 134 18.46 5.17 -3.17
N HIS A 135 18.82 6.43 -3.11
CA HIS A 135 18.78 7.35 -4.23
C HIS A 135 20.22 7.80 -4.52
N PHE A 136 20.68 7.53 -5.71
CA PHE A 136 22.03 7.84 -6.17
C PHE A 136 21.96 8.81 -7.36
N HIS A 137 22.70 9.91 -7.27
CA HIS A 137 22.89 10.88 -8.36
C HIS A 137 24.39 11.20 -8.50
N PRO A 138 25.06 10.59 -9.49
CA PRO A 138 26.49 10.71 -9.64
C PRO A 138 26.91 12.05 -10.24
N HIS A 139 27.89 12.73 -9.64
CA HIS A 139 28.58 13.84 -10.30
C HIS A 139 29.65 13.32 -11.27
N PRO A 140 29.81 13.94 -12.45
CA PRO A 140 29.15 15.16 -12.95
C PRO A 140 27.85 14.89 -13.73
N LEU A 141 27.20 13.77 -13.52
CA LEU A 141 25.97 13.37 -14.23
C LEU A 141 24.74 13.78 -13.43
N ASP A 142 24.60 15.06 -13.04
CA ASP A 142 23.53 15.58 -12.22
C ASP A 142 22.11 15.37 -12.82
N TRP A 143 22.05 15.04 -14.11
CA TRP A 143 20.83 14.70 -14.84
C TRP A 143 20.40 13.24 -14.66
N LEU A 144 21.21 12.41 -14.01
CA LEU A 144 20.96 10.97 -13.84
C LEU A 144 20.61 10.67 -12.39
N HIS A 145 19.48 10.02 -12.17
CA HIS A 145 19.02 9.57 -10.87
C HIS A 145 18.74 8.08 -10.93
N VAL A 146 19.29 7.34 -9.99
CA VAL A 146 19.05 5.90 -9.80
C VAL A 146 18.43 5.71 -8.43
N THR A 147 17.24 5.12 -8.38
CA THR A 147 16.60 4.77 -7.12
C THR A 147 16.38 3.26 -7.04
N SER A 148 16.54 2.70 -5.86
CA SER A 148 16.22 1.31 -5.57
C SER A 148 15.67 1.23 -4.15
N SER A 149 14.51 0.61 -3.96
CA SER A 149 13.95 0.38 -2.63
C SER A 149 13.32 -1.00 -2.54
N PHE A 150 13.45 -1.59 -1.36
CA PHE A 150 12.83 -2.86 -1.00
C PHE A 150 11.93 -2.65 0.19
N GLU A 151 10.70 -3.18 0.11
CA GLU A 151 9.69 -3.10 1.16
C GLU A 151 9.17 -4.47 1.55
N SER A 152 8.87 -4.64 2.82
CA SER A 152 8.37 -5.88 3.40
C SER A 152 7.44 -5.61 4.57
N VAL A 153 6.32 -6.32 4.61
CA VAL A 153 5.35 -6.28 5.72
C VAL A 153 4.96 -7.70 6.08
N THR A 154 4.87 -7.96 7.37
CA THR A 154 4.36 -9.21 7.92
C THR A 154 3.28 -8.90 8.94
N GLY A 155 2.15 -9.59 8.86
CA GLY A 155 1.05 -9.50 9.81
C GLY A 155 0.74 -10.88 10.39
N LYS A 156 0.69 -10.98 11.72
CA LYS A 156 0.38 -12.23 12.42
C LYS A 156 -0.60 -12.01 13.55
N ARG A 157 -1.52 -12.94 13.73
CA ARG A 157 -2.33 -13.04 14.94
C ARG A 157 -1.47 -13.52 16.11
N GLN A 158 -1.92 -13.28 17.33
CA GLN A 158 -1.19 -13.70 18.54
C GLN A 158 -0.95 -15.22 18.60
N ASN A 159 -1.81 -16.02 17.99
CA ASN A 159 -1.65 -17.49 17.90
C ASN A 159 -0.63 -17.92 16.83
N GLY A 160 -0.03 -17.00 16.10
CA GLY A 160 0.98 -17.25 15.06
C GLY A 160 0.44 -17.34 13.62
N ASP A 161 -0.88 -17.40 13.43
CA ASP A 161 -1.50 -17.43 12.10
C ASP A 161 -1.24 -16.13 11.35
N ASN A 162 -1.11 -16.19 10.03
CA ASN A 162 -0.98 -15.01 9.20
C ASN A 162 -2.29 -14.22 9.13
N LEU A 163 -2.17 -12.90 9.13
CA LEU A 163 -3.30 -12.01 8.86
C LEU A 163 -3.66 -12.04 7.38
N PRO A 164 -4.94 -11.86 7.02
CA PRO A 164 -5.34 -11.69 5.64
C PRO A 164 -4.88 -10.35 5.07
N LEU A 165 -4.82 -10.27 3.75
CA LEU A 165 -4.54 -9.06 2.98
C LEU A 165 -3.17 -8.41 3.30
N ILE A 166 -2.18 -9.24 3.61
CA ILE A 166 -0.79 -8.78 3.76
C ILE A 166 -0.12 -8.78 2.37
N PRO A 167 0.38 -7.65 1.89
CA PRO A 167 1.00 -7.56 0.57
C PRO A 167 2.24 -8.46 0.45
N ALA A 168 2.57 -8.84 -0.77
CA ALA A 168 3.85 -9.43 -1.09
C ALA A 168 4.96 -8.39 -0.95
N ASN A 169 6.17 -8.85 -0.60
CA ASN A 169 7.34 -7.98 -0.61
C ASN A 169 7.61 -7.45 -2.02
N ARG A 170 8.14 -6.24 -2.12
CA ARG A 170 8.34 -5.58 -3.39
C ARG A 170 9.70 -4.91 -3.48
N TRP A 171 10.31 -5.00 -4.65
CA TRP A 171 11.55 -4.31 -4.99
C TRP A 171 11.31 -3.37 -6.17
N ASN A 172 11.42 -2.07 -5.93
CA ASN A 172 11.28 -1.02 -6.92
C ASN A 172 12.64 -0.49 -7.34
N ASN A 173 12.86 -0.38 -8.65
CA ASN A 173 14.08 0.20 -9.20
C ASN A 173 13.69 1.20 -10.28
N ALA A 174 14.23 2.41 -10.22
CA ALA A 174 13.99 3.41 -11.24
C ALA A 174 15.29 4.08 -11.70
N LEU A 175 15.34 4.31 -12.99
CA LEU A 175 16.34 5.14 -13.64
C LEU A 175 15.60 6.35 -14.21
N ARG A 176 15.94 7.54 -13.73
CA ARG A 176 15.40 8.80 -14.23
C ARG A 176 16.52 9.62 -14.86
N THR A 177 16.25 10.14 -16.05
CA THR A 177 17.13 11.08 -16.74
C THR A 177 16.44 12.41 -16.93
N GLU A 178 17.16 13.49 -16.77
CA GLU A 178 16.66 14.85 -16.99
C GLU A 178 17.30 15.45 -18.23
N PHE A 179 16.51 16.15 -19.04
CA PHE A 179 16.99 16.73 -20.28
C PHE A 179 17.33 18.20 -20.10
N LYS A 180 18.34 18.65 -20.82
CA LYS A 180 18.67 20.08 -20.85
C LYS A 180 17.47 20.88 -21.39
N SER A 181 17.10 21.93 -20.67
CA SER A 181 16.03 22.82 -21.06
C SER A 181 16.39 23.57 -22.36
N SER A 182 15.38 23.71 -23.22
CA SER A 182 15.45 24.52 -24.44
C SER A 182 14.45 25.68 -24.39
N LYS A 183 14.39 26.52 -25.44
CA LYS A 183 13.43 27.64 -25.52
C LYS A 183 11.96 27.15 -25.39
N TYR A 184 11.65 26.02 -25.97
CA TYR A 184 10.27 25.53 -26.10
C TYR A 184 9.97 24.31 -25.21
N PHE A 185 11.00 23.62 -24.71
CA PHE A 185 10.88 22.43 -23.88
C PHE A 185 11.73 22.54 -22.63
N LYS A 186 11.11 22.51 -21.46
CA LYS A 186 11.76 22.66 -20.15
C LYS A 186 11.38 21.49 -19.25
N ASP A 187 12.21 21.26 -18.25
CA ASP A 187 12.00 20.26 -17.19
C ASP A 187 11.71 18.86 -17.78
N GLY A 188 12.31 18.57 -18.96
CA GLY A 188 12.11 17.30 -19.64
C GLY A 188 12.76 16.14 -18.89
N PHE A 189 12.09 15.01 -18.82
CA PHE A 189 12.61 13.81 -18.20
C PHE A 189 12.13 12.53 -18.91
N ALA A 190 12.89 11.46 -18.71
CA ALA A 190 12.46 10.09 -18.97
C ALA A 190 12.69 9.23 -17.74
N VAL A 191 11.80 8.28 -17.48
CA VAL A 191 11.88 7.33 -16.35
C VAL A 191 11.70 5.93 -16.88
N LEU A 192 12.58 5.03 -16.48
CA LEU A 192 12.42 3.60 -16.59
C LEU A 192 12.22 3.04 -15.18
N ASN A 193 11.12 2.36 -14.93
CA ASN A 193 10.85 1.73 -13.64
C ASN A 193 10.67 0.22 -13.81
N VAL A 194 11.38 -0.55 -12.99
CA VAL A 194 11.25 -2.00 -12.87
C VAL A 194 10.75 -2.33 -11.49
N GLU A 195 9.53 -2.84 -11.41
CA GLU A 195 8.92 -3.31 -10.17
C GLU A 195 8.93 -4.84 -10.15
N TYR A 196 9.59 -5.42 -9.17
CA TYR A 196 9.56 -6.85 -8.90
C TYR A 196 8.79 -7.13 -7.63
N THR A 197 7.61 -7.73 -7.77
CA THR A 197 6.80 -8.21 -6.64
C THR A 197 7.16 -9.66 -6.41
N LEU A 198 7.62 -9.98 -5.21
CA LEU A 198 8.01 -11.32 -4.81
C LEU A 198 6.76 -12.20 -4.62
N ARG A 199 6.97 -13.50 -4.63
CA ARG A 199 5.91 -14.45 -4.34
C ARG A 199 5.38 -14.25 -2.92
N GLN A 200 4.04 -14.18 -2.74
CA GLN A 200 3.42 -14.22 -1.43
C GLN A 200 3.22 -15.69 -1.01
N ASN A 201 4.11 -16.15 -0.12
CA ASN A 201 4.14 -17.53 0.37
C ASN A 201 3.47 -17.72 1.75
N ASN A 202 3.08 -16.60 2.40
CA ASN A 202 2.51 -16.59 3.73
C ASN A 202 1.08 -16.01 3.71
N PRO A 203 0.18 -16.53 2.87
CA PRO A 203 -1.20 -16.08 2.89
C PRO A 203 -1.86 -16.47 4.22
N SER A 204 -2.98 -15.86 4.53
CA SER A 204 -3.83 -16.33 5.62
C SER A 204 -4.46 -17.68 5.29
N GLN A 205 -5.14 -18.26 6.26
CA GLN A 205 -5.81 -19.56 6.13
C GLN A 205 -6.83 -19.62 4.98
N PHE A 206 -7.34 -18.46 4.57
CA PHE A 206 -8.42 -18.31 3.56
C PHE A 206 -7.93 -17.81 2.22
N GLU A 207 -6.66 -17.51 2.10
CA GLU A 207 -6.08 -16.95 0.89
C GLU A 207 -5.21 -18.00 0.19
N THR A 208 -5.04 -17.83 -1.09
CA THR A 208 -4.09 -18.62 -1.87
C THR A 208 -2.78 -17.88 -2.00
N MET A 209 -1.69 -18.59 -2.17
CA MET A 209 -0.40 -18.00 -2.57
C MET A 209 -0.54 -17.19 -3.86
N THR A 210 0.34 -16.23 -4.06
CA THR A 210 0.38 -15.44 -5.29
C THR A 210 1.79 -15.53 -5.86
N ASN A 211 1.90 -15.83 -7.13
CA ASN A 211 3.19 -15.90 -7.83
C ASN A 211 3.86 -14.54 -7.91
N ASP A 212 5.17 -14.54 -8.02
CA ASP A 212 5.95 -13.36 -8.31
C ASP A 212 5.72 -12.84 -9.74
N TYR A 213 5.94 -11.57 -9.93
CA TYR A 213 5.89 -10.93 -11.25
C TYR A 213 6.80 -9.71 -11.31
N THR A 214 7.20 -9.37 -12.53
CA THR A 214 7.96 -8.16 -12.83
C THR A 214 7.18 -7.30 -13.80
N LEU A 215 7.08 -6.01 -13.49
CA LEU A 215 6.48 -5.01 -14.36
C LEU A 215 7.56 -4.02 -14.81
N LEU A 216 7.54 -3.68 -16.09
CA LEU A 216 8.36 -2.62 -16.66
C LEU A 216 7.44 -1.45 -17.04
N ASN A 217 7.77 -0.27 -16.53
CA ASN A 217 7.04 0.95 -16.80
C ASN A 217 8.01 1.99 -17.38
N ILE A 218 7.55 2.79 -18.33
CA ILE A 218 8.32 3.90 -18.90
C ILE A 218 7.47 5.17 -18.81
N GLY A 219 8.09 6.26 -18.38
CA GLY A 219 7.51 7.58 -18.34
C GLY A 219 8.35 8.58 -19.13
N PHE A 220 7.70 9.51 -19.75
CA PHE A 220 8.32 10.65 -20.41
C PHE A 220 7.49 11.90 -20.15
N GLY A 221 8.11 13.03 -19.87
CA GLY A 221 7.38 14.25 -19.60
C GLY A 221 8.23 15.50 -19.68
N GLY A 222 7.55 16.64 -19.56
CA GLY A 222 8.17 17.96 -19.56
C GLY A 222 7.20 19.07 -19.92
N LYS A 223 7.67 20.30 -19.85
CA LYS A 223 6.89 21.50 -20.12
C LYS A 223 7.15 22.01 -21.52
N VAL A 224 6.09 22.14 -22.33
CA VAL A 224 6.14 22.69 -23.70
C VAL A 224 5.51 24.09 -23.68
N THR A 225 6.24 25.09 -24.15
CA THR A 225 5.74 26.48 -24.25
C THR A 225 5.28 26.77 -25.69
N LEU A 226 3.97 27.03 -25.85
CA LEU A 226 3.35 27.43 -27.10
C LEU A 226 2.74 28.83 -26.94
N GLY A 227 3.36 29.82 -27.56
CA GLY A 227 2.98 31.22 -27.38
C GLY A 227 3.19 31.70 -25.94
N LYS A 228 2.10 32.01 -25.24
CA LYS A 228 2.10 32.43 -23.83
C LYS A 228 1.70 31.28 -22.88
N THR A 229 1.22 30.15 -23.41
CA THR A 229 0.73 29.04 -22.61
C THR A 229 1.82 27.98 -22.44
N VAL A 230 1.93 27.49 -21.21
CA VAL A 230 2.82 26.36 -20.84
C VAL A 230 1.96 25.14 -20.66
N PHE A 231 2.28 24.08 -21.38
CA PHE A 231 1.67 22.76 -21.28
C PHE A 231 2.62 21.85 -20.52
N ASP A 232 2.15 21.23 -19.44
CA ASP A 232 2.84 20.14 -18.77
C ASP A 232 2.31 18.82 -19.34
N ILE A 233 3.19 18.11 -20.05
CA ILE A 233 2.83 16.90 -20.80
C ILE A 233 3.53 15.72 -20.15
N ASN A 234 2.75 14.67 -19.86
CA ASN A 234 3.22 13.41 -19.28
C ASN A 234 2.67 12.23 -20.08
N LEU A 235 3.53 11.38 -20.58
CA LEU A 235 3.21 10.13 -21.25
C LEU A 235 3.76 8.98 -20.41
N ASN A 236 2.89 8.07 -19.96
CA ASN A 236 3.26 6.90 -19.19
C ASN A 236 2.79 5.64 -19.89
N ALA A 237 3.67 4.66 -20.03
CA ALA A 237 3.34 3.32 -20.50
C ALA A 237 3.65 2.34 -19.35
N ASN A 238 2.62 1.74 -18.80
CA ASN A 238 2.70 0.80 -17.70
C ASN A 238 2.58 -0.63 -18.22
N ASN A 239 3.27 -1.56 -17.53
CA ASN A 239 3.27 -2.97 -17.90
C ASN A 239 3.57 -3.18 -19.39
N ILE A 240 4.68 -2.62 -19.87
CA ILE A 240 5.02 -2.56 -21.31
C ILE A 240 5.04 -3.93 -21.96
N PHE A 241 5.47 -4.96 -21.25
CA PHE A 241 5.52 -6.33 -21.76
C PHE A 241 4.18 -7.06 -21.71
N ASP A 242 3.09 -6.35 -21.33
CA ASP A 242 1.76 -6.92 -21.22
C ASP A 242 1.73 -8.19 -20.36
N ARG A 243 2.48 -8.14 -19.26
CA ARG A 243 2.57 -9.27 -18.32
C ARG A 243 1.21 -9.54 -17.72
N ASN A 244 0.70 -10.75 -17.90
CA ASN A 244 -0.46 -11.23 -17.18
C ASN A 244 -0.06 -11.53 -15.73
N TYR A 245 -0.69 -10.88 -14.75
CA TYR A 245 -0.41 -11.04 -13.33
C TYR A 245 -1.65 -10.80 -12.48
N VAL A 246 -1.61 -11.33 -11.27
CA VAL A 246 -2.63 -11.08 -10.23
C VAL A 246 -1.92 -10.54 -8.99
N SER A 247 -2.29 -9.34 -8.55
CA SER A 247 -1.82 -8.79 -7.27
C SER A 247 -2.42 -9.58 -6.11
N HIS A 248 -1.64 -9.83 -5.05
CA HIS A 248 -2.14 -10.53 -3.87
C HIS A 248 -3.35 -9.82 -3.23
N LEU A 249 -3.39 -8.51 -3.27
CA LEU A 249 -4.47 -7.68 -2.71
C LEU A 249 -5.62 -7.44 -3.70
N SER A 250 -5.60 -8.05 -4.89
CA SER A 250 -6.71 -7.92 -5.84
C SER A 250 -7.96 -8.61 -5.29
N ARG A 251 -9.05 -7.87 -5.18
CA ARG A 251 -10.36 -8.43 -4.80
C ARG A 251 -10.89 -9.44 -5.82
N LEU A 252 -10.46 -9.34 -7.07
CA LEU A 252 -10.85 -10.21 -8.19
C LEU A 252 -9.95 -11.46 -8.31
N LYS A 253 -9.02 -11.65 -7.36
CA LYS A 253 -8.11 -12.79 -7.35
C LYS A 253 -8.84 -14.13 -7.24
N THR A 254 -9.87 -14.19 -6.40
CA THR A 254 -10.71 -15.39 -6.23
C THR A 254 -11.43 -15.81 -7.51
N ASP A 255 -11.79 -14.82 -8.34
CA ASP A 255 -12.45 -15.03 -9.61
C ASP A 255 -11.47 -15.33 -10.77
N GLY A 256 -10.17 -15.39 -10.46
CA GLY A 256 -9.12 -15.64 -11.44
C GLY A 256 -8.90 -14.47 -12.41
N ILE A 257 -9.43 -13.29 -12.12
CA ILE A 257 -9.33 -12.11 -12.98
C ILE A 257 -7.98 -11.42 -12.76
N SER A 258 -7.24 -11.27 -13.85
CA SER A 258 -5.93 -10.60 -13.84
C SER A 258 -6.05 -9.09 -13.67
N ASN A 259 -4.98 -8.49 -13.17
CA ASN A 259 -4.84 -7.05 -13.14
C ASN A 259 -4.70 -6.47 -14.56
N ILE A 260 -4.82 -5.14 -14.66
CA ILE A 260 -4.73 -4.42 -15.94
C ILE A 260 -3.43 -4.77 -16.66
N GLY A 261 -3.53 -5.17 -17.94
CA GLY A 261 -2.41 -5.38 -18.84
C GLY A 261 -1.71 -4.07 -19.21
N ARG A 262 -1.07 -4.03 -20.38
CA ARG A 262 -0.41 -2.82 -20.86
C ARG A 262 -1.39 -1.65 -20.91
N ASN A 263 -0.95 -0.52 -20.34
CA ASN A 263 -1.74 0.71 -20.26
C ASN A 263 -0.88 1.90 -20.68
N ILE A 264 -1.39 2.75 -21.55
CA ILE A 264 -0.73 3.99 -22.00
C ILE A 264 -1.61 5.16 -21.60
N VAL A 265 -1.04 6.10 -20.85
CA VAL A 265 -1.75 7.28 -20.34
C VAL A 265 -1.03 8.54 -20.79
N LEU A 266 -1.75 9.42 -21.46
CA LEU A 266 -1.30 10.77 -21.78
C LEU A 266 -2.01 11.77 -20.87
N GLY A 267 -1.22 12.54 -20.10
CA GLY A 267 -1.69 13.65 -19.29
C GLY A 267 -1.24 14.97 -19.88
N ILE A 268 -2.15 15.94 -19.97
CA ILE A 268 -1.85 17.31 -20.41
C ILE A 268 -2.50 18.27 -19.41
N ASN A 269 -1.67 19.07 -18.74
CA ASN A 269 -2.12 20.14 -17.84
C ASN A 269 -1.69 21.50 -18.41
N PHE A 270 -2.54 22.49 -18.34
CA PHE A 270 -2.22 23.86 -18.74
C PHE A 270 -3.06 24.86 -17.94
N ASN A 271 -2.49 26.05 -17.73
CA ASN A 271 -3.19 27.17 -17.13
C ASN A 271 -3.50 28.19 -18.23
N ILE A 272 -4.72 28.71 -18.20
CA ILE A 272 -5.21 29.74 -19.14
C ILE A 272 -5.03 31.11 -18.50
#